data_8559740a8aea3961fe57d843329d3ec4
#
_entry.id   8559740a8aea3961fe57d843329d3ec4
#
_cell.length_a   1.000
_cell.length_b   1.000
_cell.length_c   1.000
_cell.angle_alpha   90.00
_cell.angle_beta   90.00
_cell.angle_gamma   90.00
#
_symmetry.space_group_name_H-M   'P 1'
#
loop_
_entity.id
_entity.type
_entity.pdbx_description
1 polymer ?
#
loop_
_entity_poly.entity_id
_entity_poly.type
_entity_poly.pdbx_seq_one_letter_code
_entity_poly.pdbx_strand_id
1 'polypeptide(L)'
;MNGHERYTQQARWTRDLRAYLFDKAGLRRAQRVLEVGCGTGAILASMTTPASVHGLDLAAAALAEAKIHAPGALLANADAFSLPYPDFTFDITFCHFLLLWVRDPLQAVREMARVTRPGGSVLALAEPDYSARVDKPESLAPLGKWQADALRRQGADVSFGARLADTFARAGIKIVETGTIQRRVLSEVEGSENEASRGERENEWAVIESDLAASVPGEAIQKMKALDEEAWARGERTLFVPTYFAWGRV
;
A
#
# COMPACT_ATOMS: atom_id res chain seq x y z
N MET A 1 -5.16 13.06 -11.55
CA MET A 1 -5.64 11.76 -10.99
C MET A 1 -6.40 12.04 -9.72
N ASN A 2 -7.59 11.49 -9.53
CA ASN A 2 -8.29 11.57 -8.25
C ASN A 2 -7.69 10.55 -7.26
N GLY A 3 -7.98 10.71 -5.96
CA GLY A 3 -7.40 9.83 -4.92
C GLY A 3 -7.74 8.35 -5.12
N HIS A 4 -8.94 8.04 -5.60
CA HIS A 4 -9.40 6.66 -5.84
C HIS A 4 -8.62 5.97 -6.97
N GLU A 5 -8.31 6.67 -8.05
CA GLU A 5 -7.52 6.12 -9.17
C GLU A 5 -6.12 5.71 -8.69
N ARG A 6 -5.47 6.55 -7.86
CA ARG A 6 -4.17 6.25 -7.23
C ARG A 6 -4.25 4.97 -6.39
N TYR A 7 -5.23 4.84 -5.51
CA TYR A 7 -5.39 3.66 -4.65
C TYR A 7 -5.74 2.41 -5.46
N THR A 8 -6.53 2.54 -6.53
CA THR A 8 -6.83 1.44 -7.45
C THR A 8 -5.58 0.96 -8.18
N GLN A 9 -4.70 1.87 -8.61
CA GLN A 9 -3.42 1.51 -9.22
C GLN A 9 -2.52 0.76 -8.21
N GLN A 10 -2.38 1.26 -6.99
CA GLN A 10 -1.64 0.58 -5.93
C GLN A 10 -2.22 -0.81 -5.62
N ALA A 11 -3.54 -0.94 -5.60
CA ALA A 11 -4.22 -2.21 -5.40
C ALA A 11 -3.94 -3.20 -6.55
N ARG A 12 -3.79 -2.75 -7.79
CA ARG A 12 -3.41 -3.60 -8.93
C ARG A 12 -2.02 -4.20 -8.74
N TRP A 13 -1.06 -3.42 -8.25
CA TRP A 13 0.31 -3.88 -8.06
C TRP A 13 0.44 -5.08 -7.11
N THR A 14 -0.47 -5.21 -6.17
CA THR A 14 -0.43 -6.24 -5.13
C THR A 14 -1.47 -7.35 -5.36
N ARG A 15 -2.18 -7.34 -6.49
CA ARG A 15 -3.33 -8.23 -6.73
C ARG A 15 -3.00 -9.70 -6.56
N ASP A 16 -1.91 -10.17 -7.15
CA ASP A 16 -1.57 -11.58 -7.15
C ASP A 16 -1.08 -12.03 -5.76
N LEU A 17 -0.27 -11.19 -5.08
CA LEU A 17 0.11 -11.44 -3.69
C LEU A 17 -1.11 -11.45 -2.76
N ARG A 18 -2.04 -10.50 -2.91
CA ARG A 18 -3.27 -10.48 -2.12
C ARG A 18 -4.10 -11.74 -2.33
N ALA A 19 -4.27 -12.17 -3.58
CA ALA A 19 -5.00 -13.39 -3.90
C ALA A 19 -4.36 -14.61 -3.21
N TYR A 20 -3.03 -14.73 -3.28
CA TYR A 20 -2.27 -15.76 -2.61
C TYR A 20 -2.45 -15.73 -1.09
N LEU A 21 -2.19 -14.58 -0.46
CA LEU A 21 -2.26 -14.45 1.00
C LEU A 21 -3.69 -14.64 1.54
N PHE A 22 -4.70 -14.11 0.85
CA PHE A 22 -6.10 -14.31 1.24
C PHE A 22 -6.54 -15.78 1.11
N ASP A 23 -6.10 -16.50 0.07
CA ASP A 23 -6.37 -17.93 -0.04
C ASP A 23 -5.73 -18.71 1.12
N LYS A 24 -4.45 -18.44 1.41
CA LYS A 24 -3.71 -19.05 2.53
C LYS A 24 -4.29 -18.69 3.90
N ALA A 25 -4.75 -17.46 4.09
CA ALA A 25 -5.42 -17.00 5.30
C ALA A 25 -6.83 -17.60 5.46
N GLY A 26 -7.39 -18.21 4.40
CA GLY A 26 -8.68 -18.88 4.45
C GLY A 26 -9.87 -17.95 4.18
N LEU A 27 -9.73 -16.91 3.34
CA LEU A 27 -10.77 -15.94 3.03
C LEU A 27 -12.09 -16.58 2.61
N ARG A 28 -12.06 -17.68 1.85
CA ARG A 28 -13.27 -18.39 1.40
C ARG A 28 -14.12 -18.98 2.53
N ARG A 29 -13.53 -19.17 3.74
CA ARG A 29 -14.18 -19.73 4.93
C ARG A 29 -14.38 -18.68 6.01
N ALA A 30 -13.84 -17.49 5.81
CA ALA A 30 -14.01 -16.37 6.73
C ALA A 30 -15.47 -15.94 6.79
N GLN A 31 -15.94 -15.55 7.97
CA GLN A 31 -17.26 -14.95 8.17
C GLN A 31 -17.18 -13.43 8.22
N ARG A 32 -16.11 -12.88 8.79
CA ARG A 32 -15.90 -11.44 8.94
C ARG A 32 -14.46 -11.07 8.62
N VAL A 33 -14.30 -10.06 7.79
CA VAL A 33 -12.99 -9.54 7.36
C VAL A 33 -12.97 -8.03 7.55
N LEU A 34 -11.86 -7.48 8.05
CA LEU A 34 -11.68 -6.05 8.27
C LEU A 34 -10.46 -5.55 7.50
N GLU A 35 -10.64 -4.49 6.72
CA GLU A 35 -9.55 -3.64 6.22
C GLU A 35 -9.39 -2.43 7.13
N VAL A 36 -8.20 -2.26 7.72
CA VAL A 36 -7.83 -1.09 8.51
C VAL A 36 -7.06 -0.11 7.62
N GLY A 37 -7.53 1.14 7.55
CA GLY A 37 -7.03 2.13 6.59
C GLY A 37 -7.53 1.86 5.17
N CYS A 38 -8.84 1.62 5.01
CA CYS A 38 -9.42 1.23 3.72
C CYS A 38 -9.45 2.36 2.68
N GLY A 39 -9.16 3.60 3.07
CA GLY A 39 -9.19 4.76 2.19
C GLY A 39 -10.49 4.86 1.41
N THR A 40 -10.39 4.96 0.10
CA THR A 40 -11.54 5.03 -0.82
C THR A 40 -12.14 3.67 -1.20
N GLY A 41 -11.74 2.60 -0.50
CA GLY A 41 -12.29 1.25 -0.70
C GLY A 41 -11.77 0.50 -1.92
N ALA A 42 -10.61 0.85 -2.45
CA ALA A 42 -10.05 0.26 -3.67
C ALA A 42 -9.84 -1.27 -3.57
N ILE A 43 -9.44 -1.77 -2.40
CA ILE A 43 -9.33 -3.21 -2.16
C ILE A 43 -10.68 -3.82 -1.86
N LEU A 44 -11.48 -3.20 -0.98
CA LEU A 44 -12.81 -3.68 -0.64
C LEU A 44 -13.68 -3.90 -1.88
N ALA A 45 -13.64 -2.98 -2.85
CA ALA A 45 -14.37 -3.06 -4.11
C ALA A 45 -13.98 -4.28 -4.97
N SER A 46 -12.75 -4.76 -4.82
CA SER A 46 -12.21 -5.89 -5.59
C SER A 46 -12.36 -7.24 -4.88
N MET A 47 -12.84 -7.26 -3.63
CA MET A 47 -12.97 -8.49 -2.86
C MET A 47 -14.17 -9.30 -3.30
N THR A 48 -13.94 -10.57 -3.62
CA THR A 48 -14.99 -11.56 -3.89
C THR A 48 -14.95 -12.60 -2.77
N THR A 49 -15.86 -12.49 -1.82
CA THR A 49 -15.90 -13.37 -0.65
C THR A 49 -17.34 -13.48 -0.11
N PRO A 50 -17.73 -14.62 0.48
CA PRO A 50 -19.01 -14.73 1.20
C PRO A 50 -18.97 -14.03 2.57
N ALA A 51 -17.80 -13.59 3.04
CA ALA A 51 -17.65 -12.94 4.34
C ALA A 51 -18.34 -11.57 4.38
N SER A 52 -18.77 -11.15 5.56
CA SER A 52 -19.09 -9.75 5.84
C SER A 52 -17.80 -8.94 5.80
N VAL A 53 -17.70 -8.00 4.88
CA VAL A 53 -16.53 -7.16 4.67
C VAL A 53 -16.70 -5.83 5.39
N HIS A 54 -15.74 -5.49 6.23
CA HIS A 54 -15.70 -4.24 6.97
C HIS A 54 -14.50 -3.41 6.50
N GLY A 55 -14.66 -2.10 6.49
CA GLY A 55 -13.59 -1.14 6.23
C GLY A 55 -13.57 -0.05 7.30
N LEU A 56 -12.39 0.38 7.66
CA LEU A 56 -12.21 1.45 8.64
C LEU A 56 -11.17 2.44 8.11
N ASP A 57 -11.44 3.73 8.27
CA ASP A 57 -10.50 4.79 7.96
C ASP A 57 -10.74 6.01 8.88
N LEU A 58 -9.66 6.77 9.12
CA LEU A 58 -9.72 8.01 9.89
C LEU A 58 -10.31 9.16 9.06
N ALA A 59 -10.14 9.14 7.74
CA ALA A 59 -10.57 10.19 6.84
C ALA A 59 -12.03 9.99 6.39
N ALA A 60 -12.96 10.72 6.98
CA ALA A 60 -14.38 10.65 6.63
C ALA A 60 -14.65 10.93 5.14
N ALA A 61 -13.85 11.81 4.51
CA ALA A 61 -13.96 12.07 3.07
C ALA A 61 -13.60 10.83 2.22
N ALA A 62 -12.57 10.08 2.61
CA ALA A 62 -12.20 8.84 1.92
C ALA A 62 -13.29 7.77 2.08
N LEU A 63 -13.91 7.67 3.26
CA LEU A 63 -15.04 6.75 3.49
C LEU A 63 -16.29 7.11 2.68
N ALA A 64 -16.52 8.38 2.42
CA ALA A 64 -17.62 8.80 1.54
C ALA A 64 -17.42 8.27 0.10
N GLU A 65 -16.17 8.29 -0.40
CA GLU A 65 -15.83 7.65 -1.67
C GLU A 65 -15.91 6.11 -1.58
N ALA A 66 -15.41 5.52 -0.48
CA ALA A 66 -15.47 4.08 -0.27
C ALA A 66 -16.91 3.55 -0.30
N LYS A 67 -17.88 4.31 0.20
CA LYS A 67 -19.30 3.96 0.13
C LYS A 67 -19.84 3.86 -1.29
N ILE A 68 -19.25 4.64 -2.22
CA ILE A 68 -19.62 4.61 -3.64
C ILE A 68 -18.97 3.40 -4.31
N HIS A 69 -17.70 3.16 -4.06
CA HIS A 69 -16.91 2.14 -4.76
C HIS A 69 -17.09 0.72 -4.20
N ALA A 70 -17.36 0.60 -2.89
CA ALA A 70 -17.59 -0.66 -2.20
C ALA A 70 -18.90 -0.65 -1.40
N PRO A 71 -20.08 -0.53 -2.06
CA PRO A 71 -21.38 -0.32 -1.39
C PRO A 71 -21.79 -1.50 -0.50
N GLY A 72 -21.21 -2.68 -0.70
CA GLY A 72 -21.47 -3.86 0.15
C GLY A 72 -20.62 -3.93 1.42
N ALA A 73 -19.65 -3.02 1.60
CA ALA A 73 -18.81 -3.01 2.80
C ALA A 73 -19.47 -2.23 3.94
N LEU A 74 -19.26 -2.71 5.17
CA LEU A 74 -19.65 -2.01 6.40
C LEU A 74 -18.52 -1.09 6.83
N LEU A 75 -18.73 0.22 6.68
CA LEU A 75 -17.70 1.24 6.87
C LEU A 75 -17.81 1.90 8.26
N ALA A 76 -16.66 2.12 8.91
CA ALA A 76 -16.56 2.83 10.19
C ALA A 76 -15.51 3.95 10.11
N ASN A 77 -15.83 5.13 10.63
CA ASN A 77 -14.88 6.22 10.79
C ASN A 77 -14.25 6.14 12.17
N ALA A 78 -12.99 5.69 12.25
CA ALA A 78 -12.29 5.51 13.51
C ALA A 78 -10.77 5.50 13.33
N ASP A 79 -10.05 5.57 14.46
CA ASP A 79 -8.59 5.52 14.51
C ASP A 79 -8.11 4.06 14.58
N ALA A 80 -7.04 3.74 13.82
CA ALA A 80 -6.39 2.44 13.86
C ALA A 80 -5.79 2.10 15.24
N PHE A 81 -5.60 3.08 16.10
CA PHE A 81 -5.09 2.91 17.47
C PHE A 81 -6.17 2.46 18.48
N SER A 82 -7.46 2.52 18.11
CA SER A 82 -8.59 2.14 18.94
C SER A 82 -9.75 1.71 18.05
N LEU A 83 -9.71 0.45 17.60
CA LEU A 83 -10.71 -0.09 16.69
C LEU A 83 -12.06 -0.25 17.40
N PRO A 84 -13.18 0.24 16.84
CA PRO A 84 -14.50 0.26 17.50
C PRO A 84 -15.19 -1.12 17.41
N TYR A 85 -14.43 -2.18 17.63
CA TYR A 85 -14.91 -3.55 17.58
C TYR A 85 -14.51 -4.31 18.84
N PRO A 86 -15.36 -5.23 19.33
CA PRO A 86 -14.99 -6.14 20.42
C PRO A 86 -13.79 -7.01 20.05
N ASP A 87 -13.14 -7.57 21.08
CA ASP A 87 -12.10 -8.57 20.90
C ASP A 87 -12.63 -9.77 20.08
N PHE A 88 -11.76 -10.37 19.28
CA PHE A 88 -12.03 -11.63 18.57
C PHE A 88 -13.21 -11.58 17.59
N THR A 89 -13.48 -10.40 17.00
CA THR A 89 -14.62 -10.20 16.10
C THR A 89 -14.37 -10.75 14.70
N PHE A 90 -13.12 -10.66 14.19
CA PHE A 90 -12.79 -10.96 12.80
C PHE A 90 -11.99 -12.23 12.62
N ASP A 91 -12.22 -12.93 11.51
CA ASP A 91 -11.40 -14.06 11.08
C ASP A 91 -10.07 -13.60 10.46
N ILE A 92 -10.14 -12.49 9.73
CA ILE A 92 -9.02 -11.87 9.05
C ILE A 92 -9.09 -10.36 9.25
N THR A 93 -8.00 -9.77 9.71
CA THR A 93 -7.77 -8.32 9.64
C THR A 93 -6.58 -8.04 8.74
N PHE A 94 -6.66 -6.98 7.95
CA PHE A 94 -5.56 -6.62 7.08
C PHE A 94 -5.44 -5.11 6.89
N CYS A 95 -4.26 -4.67 6.46
CA CYS A 95 -4.00 -3.32 6.01
C CYS A 95 -3.15 -3.33 4.72
N HIS A 96 -3.15 -2.19 4.02
CA HIS A 96 -2.44 -2.03 2.76
C HIS A 96 -1.96 -0.59 2.62
N PHE A 97 -0.66 -0.34 2.57
CA PHE A 97 -0.04 1.00 2.57
C PHE A 97 -0.52 1.89 3.73
N LEU A 98 -0.71 1.32 4.92
CA LEU A 98 -1.19 2.04 6.10
C LEU A 98 -0.07 2.37 7.08
N LEU A 99 0.76 1.36 7.41
CA LEU A 99 1.61 1.42 8.60
C LEU A 99 2.74 2.45 8.50
N LEU A 100 3.14 2.82 7.28
CA LEU A 100 4.07 3.93 7.08
C LEU A 100 3.48 5.31 7.43
N TRP A 101 2.15 5.45 7.49
CA TRP A 101 1.46 6.71 7.75
C TRP A 101 1.05 6.92 9.20
N VAL A 102 1.03 5.86 9.98
CA VAL A 102 0.58 5.94 11.38
C VAL A 102 1.76 6.22 12.33
N ARG A 103 1.52 7.08 13.32
CA ARG A 103 2.54 7.47 14.31
C ARG A 103 3.03 6.32 15.19
N ASP A 104 2.17 5.32 15.46
CA ASP A 104 2.48 4.14 16.26
C ASP A 104 2.01 2.87 15.54
N PRO A 105 2.82 2.35 14.59
CA PRO A 105 2.49 1.12 13.87
C PRO A 105 2.31 -0.08 14.78
N LEU A 106 3.06 -0.15 15.90
CA LEU A 106 2.94 -1.25 16.84
C LEU A 106 1.57 -1.27 17.52
N GLN A 107 1.04 -0.10 17.93
CA GLN A 107 -0.29 -0.02 18.52
C GLN A 107 -1.37 -0.38 17.49
N ALA A 108 -1.27 0.09 16.26
CA ALA A 108 -2.21 -0.29 15.20
C ALA A 108 -2.24 -1.81 14.97
N VAL A 109 -1.07 -2.45 14.90
CA VAL A 109 -0.96 -3.91 14.72
C VAL A 109 -1.49 -4.65 15.96
N ARG A 110 -1.29 -4.14 17.18
CA ARG A 110 -1.90 -4.71 18.41
C ARG A 110 -3.42 -4.65 18.39
N GLU A 111 -4.00 -3.55 17.93
CA GLU A 111 -5.45 -3.43 17.79
C GLU A 111 -5.99 -4.39 16.72
N MET A 112 -5.29 -4.52 15.58
CA MET A 112 -5.62 -5.54 14.58
C MET A 112 -5.58 -6.94 15.19
N ALA A 113 -4.57 -7.27 16.00
CA ALA A 113 -4.49 -8.54 16.69
C ALA A 113 -5.64 -8.73 17.71
N ARG A 114 -5.95 -7.69 18.51
CA ARG A 114 -7.03 -7.74 19.53
C ARG A 114 -8.37 -8.08 18.90
N VAL A 115 -8.72 -7.44 17.79
CA VAL A 115 -10.02 -7.68 17.15
C VAL A 115 -10.05 -8.95 16.30
N THR A 116 -8.90 -9.57 16.05
CA THR A 116 -8.80 -10.86 15.33
C THR A 116 -8.98 -12.01 16.32
N ARG A 117 -9.81 -12.99 15.98
CA ARG A 117 -10.05 -14.16 16.85
C ARG A 117 -8.78 -15.04 16.99
N PRO A 118 -8.65 -15.81 18.08
CA PRO A 118 -7.59 -16.82 18.21
C PRO A 118 -7.57 -17.76 16.99
N GLY A 119 -6.39 -17.99 16.42
CA GLY A 119 -6.20 -18.72 15.17
C GLY A 119 -6.60 -17.97 13.91
N GLY A 120 -7.11 -16.76 14.03
CA GLY A 120 -7.35 -15.84 12.91
C GLY A 120 -6.06 -15.27 12.30
N SER A 121 -6.19 -14.54 11.22
CA SER A 121 -5.04 -14.00 10.48
C SER A 121 -4.97 -12.48 10.53
N VAL A 122 -3.78 -11.95 10.75
CA VAL A 122 -3.44 -10.55 10.57
C VAL A 122 -2.48 -10.42 9.39
N LEU A 123 -2.78 -9.51 8.45
CA LEU A 123 -2.02 -9.31 7.22
C LEU A 123 -1.65 -7.83 7.07
N ALA A 124 -0.37 -7.53 6.79
CA ALA A 124 0.05 -6.30 6.16
C ALA A 124 0.47 -6.64 4.72
N LEU A 125 -0.30 -6.16 3.76
CA LEU A 125 -0.22 -6.64 2.38
C LEU A 125 0.88 -5.96 1.56
N ALA A 126 1.20 -4.71 1.90
CA ALA A 126 2.24 -3.95 1.22
C ALA A 126 2.64 -2.73 2.06
N GLU A 127 3.87 -2.74 2.56
CA GLU A 127 4.46 -1.61 3.29
C GLU A 127 5.81 -1.28 2.64
N PRO A 128 5.91 -0.16 1.92
CA PRO A 128 7.12 0.19 1.18
C PRO A 128 8.22 0.73 2.08
N ASP A 129 9.47 0.54 1.64
CA ASP A 129 10.65 1.20 2.17
C ASP A 129 11.23 2.13 1.11
N TYR A 130 10.84 3.39 1.13
CA TYR A 130 11.34 4.41 0.22
C TYR A 130 12.78 4.82 0.54
N SER A 131 13.29 4.52 1.74
CA SER A 131 14.69 4.81 2.10
C SER A 131 15.68 3.91 1.37
N ALA A 132 15.21 2.72 0.94
CA ALA A 132 15.97 1.74 0.16
C ALA A 132 15.58 1.74 -1.34
N ARG A 133 14.92 2.80 -1.81
CA ARG A 133 14.56 2.96 -3.22
C ARG A 133 15.82 3.02 -4.10
N VAL A 134 15.76 2.36 -5.23
CA VAL A 134 16.80 2.36 -6.26
C VAL A 134 16.25 2.94 -7.56
N ASP A 135 16.92 3.96 -8.07
CA ASP A 135 16.66 4.55 -9.39
C ASP A 135 17.88 4.36 -10.29
N LYS A 136 17.68 3.89 -11.51
CA LYS A 136 18.70 3.87 -12.56
C LYS A 136 18.14 4.48 -13.83
N PRO A 137 18.97 5.13 -14.65
CA PRO A 137 20.39 5.45 -14.42
C PRO A 137 20.60 6.37 -13.21
N GLU A 138 21.84 6.53 -12.75
CA GLU A 138 22.22 7.33 -11.57
C GLU A 138 21.74 8.78 -11.63
N SER A 139 21.59 9.34 -12.84
CA SER A 139 21.02 10.68 -13.06
C SER A 139 19.60 10.84 -12.50
N LEU A 140 18.88 9.75 -12.23
CA LEU A 140 17.54 9.73 -11.64
C LEU A 140 17.53 9.54 -10.12
N ALA A 141 18.69 9.28 -9.48
CA ALA A 141 18.78 9.12 -8.03
C ALA A 141 18.19 10.30 -7.22
N PRO A 142 18.32 11.58 -7.67
CA PRO A 142 17.67 12.71 -6.98
C PRO A 142 16.15 12.56 -6.86
N LEU A 143 15.48 11.94 -7.83
CA LEU A 143 14.02 11.77 -7.84
C LEU A 143 13.57 10.94 -6.64
N GLY A 144 14.25 9.82 -6.35
CA GLY A 144 13.95 8.99 -5.20
C GLY A 144 14.12 9.73 -3.87
N LYS A 145 15.18 10.54 -3.76
CA LYS A 145 15.41 11.36 -2.57
C LYS A 145 14.30 12.42 -2.40
N TRP A 146 13.95 13.13 -3.45
CA TRP A 146 12.90 14.15 -3.40
C TRP A 146 11.56 13.56 -3.00
N GLN A 147 11.21 12.38 -3.54
CA GLN A 147 9.97 11.71 -3.20
C GLN A 147 9.97 11.25 -1.73
N ALA A 148 11.06 10.64 -1.25
CA ALA A 148 11.17 10.25 0.15
C ALA A 148 11.05 11.47 1.09
N ASP A 149 11.68 12.61 0.73
CA ASP A 149 11.58 13.85 1.51
C ASP A 149 10.16 14.44 1.47
N ALA A 150 9.46 14.33 0.34
CA ALA A 150 8.06 14.78 0.24
C ALA A 150 7.13 13.92 1.12
N LEU A 151 7.30 12.59 1.11
CA LEU A 151 6.55 11.68 1.96
C LEU A 151 6.81 11.93 3.46
N ARG A 152 8.07 12.16 3.85
CA ARG A 152 8.41 12.54 5.24
C ARG A 152 7.70 13.83 5.69
N ARG A 153 7.64 14.84 4.81
CA ARG A 153 6.91 16.09 5.12
C ARG A 153 5.42 15.88 5.30
N GLN A 154 4.85 14.86 4.64
CA GLN A 154 3.46 14.44 4.82
C GLN A 154 3.25 13.57 6.08
N GLY A 155 4.32 13.25 6.81
CA GLY A 155 4.28 12.47 8.04
C GLY A 155 4.55 10.97 7.88
N ALA A 156 4.95 10.52 6.67
CA ALA A 156 5.25 9.11 6.45
C ALA A 156 6.60 8.70 7.07
N ASP A 157 6.64 7.53 7.67
CA ASP A 157 7.88 6.82 7.99
C ASP A 157 8.34 6.02 6.77
N VAL A 158 9.18 6.64 5.98
CA VAL A 158 9.65 6.11 4.69
C VAL A 158 10.52 4.85 4.79
N SER A 159 10.93 4.47 6.00
CA SER A 159 11.75 3.28 6.28
C SER A 159 10.98 2.18 7.03
N PHE A 160 9.67 2.35 7.17
CA PHE A 160 8.87 1.43 7.99
C PHE A 160 8.86 0.00 7.43
N GLY A 161 8.80 -0.19 6.13
CA GLY A 161 8.65 -1.50 5.50
C GLY A 161 9.65 -2.54 6.03
N ALA A 162 10.93 -2.19 6.16
CA ALA A 162 11.96 -3.09 6.67
C ALA A 162 11.74 -3.55 8.14
N ARG A 163 10.91 -2.83 8.91
CA ARG A 163 10.62 -3.15 10.33
C ARG A 163 9.30 -3.90 10.52
N LEU A 164 8.60 -4.23 9.44
CA LEU A 164 7.27 -4.83 9.49
C LEU A 164 7.24 -6.14 10.27
N ALA A 165 8.18 -7.05 10.01
CA ALA A 165 8.24 -8.35 10.69
C ALA A 165 8.49 -8.19 12.21
N ASP A 166 9.42 -7.30 12.61
CA ASP A 166 9.67 -7.00 14.03
C ASP A 166 8.42 -6.42 14.69
N THR A 167 7.71 -5.52 14.01
CA THR A 167 6.46 -4.94 14.52
C THR A 167 5.41 -6.00 14.80
N PHE A 168 5.24 -6.96 13.89
CA PHE A 168 4.31 -8.10 14.07
C PHE A 168 4.71 -8.98 15.27
N ALA A 169 6.00 -9.32 15.38
CA ALA A 169 6.50 -10.13 16.50
C ALA A 169 6.29 -9.41 17.85
N ARG A 170 6.57 -8.12 17.92
CA ARG A 170 6.36 -7.28 19.13
C ARG A 170 4.89 -7.06 19.47
N ALA A 171 3.99 -7.19 18.51
CA ALA A 171 2.55 -7.20 18.74
C ALA A 171 2.03 -8.55 19.26
N GLY A 172 2.88 -9.56 19.39
CA GLY A 172 2.50 -10.92 19.86
C GLY A 172 1.93 -11.80 18.75
N ILE A 173 2.05 -11.41 17.49
CA ILE A 173 1.55 -12.16 16.35
C ILE A 173 2.59 -13.21 15.95
N LYS A 174 2.18 -14.46 15.85
CA LYS A 174 3.02 -15.55 15.34
C LYS A 174 3.13 -15.42 13.82
N ILE A 175 4.29 -14.98 13.34
CA ILE A 175 4.56 -14.83 11.90
C ILE A 175 4.48 -16.20 11.22
N VAL A 176 3.69 -16.29 10.15
CA VAL A 176 3.58 -17.45 9.27
C VAL A 176 4.42 -17.26 8.02
N GLU A 177 4.35 -16.06 7.43
CA GLU A 177 5.07 -15.71 6.22
C GLU A 177 5.37 -14.22 6.17
N THR A 178 6.54 -13.87 5.69
CA THR A 178 6.95 -12.49 5.41
C THR A 178 7.87 -12.46 4.21
N GLY A 179 7.90 -11.37 3.49
CA GLY A 179 8.75 -11.23 2.31
C GLY A 179 8.68 -9.84 1.71
N THR A 180 9.30 -9.70 0.55
CA THR A 180 9.29 -8.49 -0.25
C THR A 180 8.62 -8.75 -1.60
N ILE A 181 7.81 -7.81 -2.04
CA ILE A 181 7.30 -7.78 -3.40
C ILE A 181 8.44 -7.28 -4.28
N GLN A 182 8.96 -8.14 -5.13
CA GLN A 182 9.98 -7.77 -6.11
C GLN A 182 9.29 -7.19 -7.35
N ARG A 183 8.74 -5.98 -7.24
CA ARG A 183 8.36 -5.25 -8.43
C ARG A 183 9.58 -4.47 -8.93
N ARG A 184 10.30 -5.06 -9.86
CA ARG A 184 11.21 -4.34 -10.74
C ARG A 184 10.38 -3.77 -11.88
N VAL A 185 10.23 -2.48 -11.94
CA VAL A 185 9.79 -1.85 -13.17
C VAL A 185 11.04 -1.78 -14.05
N LEU A 186 11.21 -2.80 -14.88
CA LEU A 186 12.21 -2.80 -15.94
C LEU A 186 11.52 -2.20 -17.18
N SER A 187 12.23 -1.34 -17.89
CA SER A 187 11.89 -1.09 -19.28
C SER A 187 12.11 -2.42 -20.02
N GLU A 188 11.03 -3.10 -20.35
CA GLU A 188 11.13 -4.32 -21.16
C GLU A 188 11.60 -3.94 -22.56
N VAL A 189 12.85 -4.30 -22.86
CA VAL A 189 13.36 -4.31 -24.23
C VAL A 189 12.84 -5.57 -24.89
N GLU A 190 11.54 -5.59 -25.22
CA GLU A 190 10.99 -6.43 -26.29
C GLU A 190 9.57 -5.96 -26.61
N GLY A 191 9.47 -5.20 -27.69
CA GLY A 191 8.26 -5.05 -28.50
C GLY A 191 7.05 -4.41 -27.85
N SER A 192 6.85 -3.12 -28.15
CA SER A 192 5.65 -2.31 -27.91
C SER A 192 5.27 -2.08 -26.44
N GLU A 193 5.66 -0.91 -25.97
CA GLU A 193 4.96 -0.25 -24.89
C GLU A 193 3.44 -0.28 -25.18
N ASN A 194 2.68 -1.00 -24.39
CA ASN A 194 1.24 -0.96 -24.56
C ASN A 194 0.68 0.33 -23.92
N GLU A 195 -0.44 0.81 -24.42
CA GLU A 195 -1.10 2.05 -23.92
C GLU A 195 -1.35 2.01 -22.40
N ALA A 196 -1.56 0.83 -21.83
CA ALA A 196 -1.78 0.65 -20.39
C ALA A 196 -0.53 0.99 -19.57
N SER A 197 0.67 0.54 -20.01
CA SER A 197 1.95 0.84 -19.33
C SER A 197 2.29 2.32 -19.41
N ARG A 198 1.97 2.96 -20.54
CA ARG A 198 2.16 4.41 -20.72
C ARG A 198 1.25 5.21 -19.81
N GLY A 199 -0.04 4.86 -19.77
CA GLY A 199 -1.01 5.51 -18.88
C GLY A 199 -0.68 5.34 -17.40
N GLU A 200 -0.14 4.20 -17.00
CA GLU A 200 0.34 3.98 -15.62
C GLU A 200 1.51 4.91 -15.26
N ARG A 201 2.46 5.13 -16.17
CA ARG A 201 3.59 6.05 -15.96
C ARG A 201 3.15 7.51 -15.91
N GLU A 202 2.27 7.93 -16.82
CA GLU A 202 1.70 9.28 -16.80
C GLU A 202 1.00 9.57 -15.46
N ASN A 203 0.25 8.61 -14.97
CA ASN A 203 -0.40 8.68 -13.68
C ASN A 203 0.60 8.76 -12.51
N GLU A 204 1.68 7.98 -12.57
CA GLU A 204 2.74 8.00 -11.55
C GLU A 204 3.44 9.37 -11.53
N TRP A 205 3.75 9.93 -12.71
CA TRP A 205 4.33 11.26 -12.80
C TRP A 205 3.39 12.35 -12.30
N ALA A 206 2.10 12.28 -12.55
CA ALA A 206 1.13 13.25 -12.01
C ALA A 206 1.14 13.25 -10.46
N VAL A 207 1.32 12.09 -9.83
CA VAL A 207 1.49 11.99 -8.37
C VAL A 207 2.81 12.59 -7.92
N ILE A 208 3.92 12.23 -8.58
CA ILE A 208 5.26 12.74 -8.25
C ILE A 208 5.28 14.27 -8.36
N GLU A 209 4.77 14.84 -9.46
CA GLU A 209 4.69 16.29 -9.67
C GLU A 209 3.89 16.98 -8.56
N SER A 210 2.75 16.41 -8.17
CA SER A 210 1.92 16.92 -7.08
C SER A 210 2.65 16.89 -5.73
N ASP A 211 3.31 15.77 -5.41
CA ASP A 211 4.04 15.58 -4.15
C ASP A 211 5.27 16.52 -4.05
N LEU A 212 5.92 16.81 -5.19
CA LEU A 212 7.14 17.62 -5.23
C LEU A 212 6.87 19.13 -5.39
N ALA A 213 5.70 19.54 -5.88
CA ALA A 213 5.38 20.91 -6.23
C ALA A 213 5.67 21.94 -5.12
N ALA A 214 5.50 21.55 -3.86
CA ALA A 214 5.73 22.45 -2.72
C ALA A 214 7.23 22.60 -2.32
N SER A 215 8.14 21.81 -2.89
CA SER A 215 9.51 21.69 -2.36
C SER A 215 10.62 21.63 -3.41
N VAL A 216 10.27 21.39 -4.66
CA VAL A 216 11.22 21.28 -5.77
C VAL A 216 10.82 22.27 -6.85
N PRO A 217 11.75 23.06 -7.42
CA PRO A 217 11.44 23.95 -8.52
C PRO A 217 10.85 23.19 -9.72
N GLY A 218 9.77 23.73 -10.32
CA GLY A 218 9.08 23.08 -11.44
C GLY A 218 9.98 22.71 -12.60
N GLU A 219 10.96 23.58 -12.91
CA GLU A 219 11.96 23.35 -13.96
C GLU A 219 12.82 22.10 -13.67
N ALA A 220 13.19 21.88 -12.39
CA ALA A 220 13.94 20.70 -11.97
C ALA A 220 13.08 19.42 -12.06
N ILE A 221 11.79 19.52 -11.77
CA ILE A 221 10.83 18.40 -11.91
C ILE A 221 10.71 18.02 -13.39
N GLN A 222 10.51 19.00 -14.28
CA GLN A 222 10.39 18.77 -15.72
C GLN A 222 11.66 18.16 -16.34
N LYS A 223 12.83 18.65 -15.91
CA LYS A 223 14.11 18.08 -16.33
C LYS A 223 14.23 16.61 -15.91
N MET A 224 13.82 16.28 -14.69
CA MET A 224 13.87 14.90 -14.18
C MET A 224 12.89 14.00 -14.93
N LYS A 225 11.70 14.51 -15.27
CA LYS A 225 10.71 13.80 -16.08
C LYS A 225 11.24 13.47 -17.47
N ALA A 226 11.88 14.42 -18.13
CA ALA A 226 12.51 14.19 -19.43
C ALA A 226 13.61 13.12 -19.37
N LEU A 227 14.46 13.15 -18.35
CA LEU A 227 15.48 12.10 -18.12
C LEU A 227 14.87 10.72 -17.87
N ASP A 228 13.77 10.65 -17.13
CA ASP A 228 13.05 9.41 -16.88
C ASP A 228 12.45 8.83 -18.18
N GLU A 229 11.81 9.69 -18.99
CA GLU A 229 11.26 9.32 -20.30
C GLU A 229 12.34 8.81 -21.26
N GLU A 230 13.50 9.51 -21.32
CA GLU A 230 14.64 9.04 -22.11
C GLU A 230 15.19 7.70 -21.64
N ALA A 231 15.31 7.51 -20.33
CA ALA A 231 15.78 6.24 -19.75
C ALA A 231 14.82 5.08 -20.07
N TRP A 232 13.52 5.35 -20.06
CA TRP A 232 12.50 4.38 -20.52
C TRP A 232 12.66 4.05 -22.01
N ALA A 233 12.76 5.05 -22.86
CA ALA A 233 12.91 4.89 -24.31
C ALA A 233 14.17 4.07 -24.68
N ARG A 234 15.24 4.17 -23.87
CA ARG A 234 16.48 3.39 -24.07
C ARG A 234 16.51 2.03 -23.39
N GLY A 235 15.46 1.66 -22.66
CA GLY A 235 15.48 0.40 -21.93
C GLY A 235 16.41 0.40 -20.70
N GLU A 236 16.85 1.55 -20.23
CA GLU A 236 17.81 1.70 -19.13
C GLU A 236 17.15 1.98 -17.77
N ARG A 237 15.85 2.26 -17.76
CA ARG A 237 15.12 2.62 -16.54
C ARG A 237 14.97 1.43 -15.60
N THR A 238 15.45 1.57 -14.38
CA THR A 238 15.09 0.70 -13.26
C THR A 238 14.54 1.55 -12.13
N LEU A 239 13.33 1.24 -11.69
CA LEU A 239 12.73 1.74 -10.46
C LEU A 239 12.45 0.54 -9.56
N PHE A 240 12.99 0.55 -8.35
CA PHE A 240 12.71 -0.47 -7.36
C PHE A 240 12.49 0.17 -6.00
N VAL A 241 11.32 -0.05 -5.41
CA VAL A 241 11.00 0.30 -4.03
C VAL A 241 10.72 -1.01 -3.30
N PRO A 242 11.61 -1.46 -2.39
CA PRO A 242 11.34 -2.63 -1.59
C PRO A 242 10.00 -2.47 -0.86
N THR A 243 9.07 -3.36 -1.12
CA THR A 243 7.74 -3.33 -0.51
C THR A 243 7.53 -4.63 0.24
N TYR A 244 7.32 -4.56 1.52
CA TYR A 244 7.28 -5.70 2.44
C TYR A 244 5.84 -6.12 2.69
N PHE A 245 5.66 -7.42 2.92
CA PHE A 245 4.41 -7.97 3.43
C PHE A 245 4.67 -8.86 4.65
N ALA A 246 3.66 -9.01 5.50
CA ALA A 246 3.67 -9.95 6.60
C ALA A 246 2.28 -10.58 6.76
N TRP A 247 2.28 -11.87 7.06
CA TRP A 247 1.11 -12.64 7.48
C TRP A 247 1.44 -13.38 8.77
N GLY A 248 0.55 -13.26 9.75
CA GLY A 248 0.67 -13.95 11.02
C GLY A 248 -0.66 -14.40 11.59
N ARG A 249 -0.58 -15.19 12.65
CA ARG A 249 -1.70 -15.74 13.42
C ARG A 249 -1.72 -15.18 14.83
N VAL A 250 -2.94 -14.89 15.30
CA VAL A 250 -3.20 -14.53 16.69
C VAL A 250 -3.33 -15.77 17.55
#